data_94b3b3655ffcdde397909db6b960c253
#
_entry.id   94b3b3655ffcdde397909db6b960c253
#
_cell.length_a   1.000
_cell.length_b   1.000
_cell.length_c   1.000
_cell.angle_alpha   90.00
_cell.angle_beta   90.00
_cell.angle_gamma   90.00
#
_symmetry.space_group_name_H-M   'P 1'
#
loop_
_entity.id
_entity.type
_entity.pdbx_description
1 polymer ?
#
loop_
_entity_poly.entity_id
_entity_poly.type
_entity_poly.pdbx_seq_one_letter_code
_entity_poly.pdbx_strand_id
1 'polypeptide(L)'
;LEGSIVSVPPQGGRKHPEQKLIQVDTKNILFICGGAFDGIQKIIARRVKSSAVGYSASKEQRINDEHLLQYVGPTDLRSFGLIPELIGRFPVLTYLDPLDRESLRRILTEPKNALVKQYVKLFDMDKVKLSFDKKVLDFIVEKAFDYRLGARGLRSICEAIMTDAMYEMPGSQERPAE
;
A
#
# COMPACT_ATOMS: atom_id res chain seq x y z
N LEU A 1 10.30 -7.21 -19.58
CA LEU A 1 11.05 -7.72 -18.41
C LEU A 1 12.43 -8.29 -18.76
N GLU A 2 12.60 -8.81 -19.97
CA GLU A 2 13.90 -9.40 -20.42
C GLU A 2 14.89 -8.36 -20.96
N GLY A 3 14.47 -7.08 -21.04
CA GLY A 3 15.30 -6.03 -21.60
C GLY A 3 15.35 -6.08 -23.13
N SER A 4 14.45 -5.38 -23.79
CA SER A 4 14.36 -5.22 -25.23
C SER A 4 14.07 -3.78 -25.61
N ILE A 5 14.31 -3.45 -26.87
CA ILE A 5 13.88 -2.16 -27.42
C ILE A 5 12.40 -2.28 -27.78
N VAL A 6 11.57 -1.45 -27.17
CA VAL A 6 10.12 -1.43 -27.36
C VAL A 6 9.71 -0.12 -28.01
N SER A 7 8.86 -0.22 -29.03
CA SER A 7 8.31 0.96 -29.73
C SER A 7 6.99 1.38 -29.08
N VAL A 8 6.98 2.57 -28.49
CA VAL A 8 5.86 3.12 -27.71
C VAL A 8 5.26 4.32 -28.44
N PRO A 9 3.93 4.41 -28.61
CA PRO A 9 3.28 5.59 -29.17
C PRO A 9 3.39 6.79 -28.21
N PRO A 10 3.72 8.01 -28.68
CA PRO A 10 3.98 9.18 -27.82
C PRO A 10 2.81 9.60 -26.94
N GLN A 11 1.58 9.42 -27.42
CA GLN A 11 0.37 9.85 -26.73
C GLN A 11 -0.42 8.68 -26.08
N GLY A 12 0.12 7.45 -26.10
CA GLY A 12 -0.62 6.27 -25.70
C GLY A 12 -1.75 5.92 -26.69
N GLY A 13 -2.49 4.85 -26.43
CA GLY A 13 -3.62 4.44 -27.24
C GLY A 13 -3.26 3.55 -28.43
N ARG A 14 -4.15 3.50 -29.45
CA ARG A 14 -3.99 2.65 -30.63
C ARG A 14 -2.84 3.11 -31.51
N LYS A 15 -2.03 2.16 -32.00
CA LYS A 15 -0.99 2.43 -32.99
C LYS A 15 -1.65 2.87 -34.29
N HIS A 16 -1.39 4.11 -34.71
CA HIS A 16 -1.71 4.58 -36.08
C HIS A 16 -0.55 4.29 -37.04
N PRO A 17 -0.83 3.90 -38.30
CA PRO A 17 0.21 3.49 -39.23
C PRO A 17 1.26 4.60 -39.54
N GLU A 18 0.88 5.86 -39.44
CA GLU A 18 1.73 7.02 -39.75
C GLU A 18 2.41 7.66 -38.53
N GLN A 19 2.20 7.09 -37.31
CA GLN A 19 2.72 7.71 -36.09
C GLN A 19 4.17 7.29 -35.84
N LYS A 20 5.08 8.26 -35.71
CA LYS A 20 6.46 8.00 -35.23
C LYS A 20 6.42 7.40 -33.82
N LEU A 21 6.92 6.19 -33.68
CA LEU A 21 7.03 5.52 -32.40
C LEU A 21 8.35 5.89 -31.71
N ILE A 22 8.30 6.07 -30.38
CA ILE A 22 9.48 6.29 -29.55
C ILE A 22 10.07 4.93 -29.21
N GLN A 23 11.35 4.73 -29.48
CA GLN A 23 12.07 3.54 -29.07
C GLN A 23 12.57 3.69 -27.65
N VAL A 24 12.20 2.75 -26.77
CA VAL A 24 12.61 2.70 -25.37
C VAL A 24 13.38 1.41 -25.11
N ASP A 25 14.62 1.54 -24.67
CA ASP A 25 15.41 0.39 -24.19
C ASP A 25 15.03 0.07 -22.74
N THR A 26 14.51 -1.12 -22.54
CA THR A 26 14.03 -1.56 -21.20
C THR A 26 15.07 -2.32 -20.39
N LYS A 27 16.32 -2.46 -20.87
CA LYS A 27 17.38 -3.23 -20.18
C LYS A 27 17.71 -2.70 -18.79
N ASN A 28 17.68 -1.38 -18.60
CA ASN A 28 18.05 -0.72 -17.36
C ASN A 28 16.84 -0.19 -16.57
N ILE A 29 15.66 -0.76 -16.78
CA ILE A 29 14.45 -0.39 -16.03
C ILE A 29 14.24 -1.39 -14.90
N LEU A 30 14.17 -0.87 -13.67
CA LEU A 30 13.80 -1.66 -12.50
C LEU A 30 12.27 -1.86 -12.48
N PHE A 31 11.83 -3.12 -12.39
CA PHE A 31 10.43 -3.48 -12.24
C PHE A 31 10.15 -3.91 -10.81
N ILE A 32 9.26 -3.21 -10.14
CA ILE A 32 8.75 -3.57 -8.82
C ILE A 32 7.25 -3.86 -8.99
N CYS A 33 6.89 -5.13 -8.81
CA CYS A 33 5.51 -5.59 -8.97
C CYS A 33 4.96 -6.03 -7.62
N GLY A 34 3.74 -5.60 -7.30
CA GLY A 34 3.07 -5.96 -6.07
C GLY A 34 1.62 -6.34 -6.30
N GLY A 35 1.07 -7.15 -5.39
CA GLY A 35 -0.32 -7.56 -5.37
C GLY A 35 -0.75 -7.96 -3.97
N ALA A 36 -2.07 -7.99 -3.72
CA ALA A 36 -2.62 -8.40 -2.44
C ALA A 36 -2.51 -9.91 -2.21
N PHE A 37 -2.60 -10.70 -3.27
CA PHE A 37 -2.54 -12.17 -3.24
C PHE A 37 -3.45 -12.78 -2.17
N ASP A 38 -4.70 -12.35 -2.13
CA ASP A 38 -5.67 -12.75 -1.11
C ASP A 38 -5.80 -14.29 -1.07
N GLY A 39 -5.58 -14.85 0.12
CA GLY A 39 -5.65 -16.30 0.34
C GLY A 39 -4.33 -17.05 0.10
N ILE A 40 -3.25 -16.42 -0.35
CA ILE A 40 -1.94 -17.09 -0.51
C ILE A 40 -1.42 -17.65 0.81
N GLN A 41 -1.76 -17.03 1.95
CA GLN A 41 -1.42 -17.51 3.29
C GLN A 41 -1.92 -18.94 3.55
N LYS A 42 -3.10 -19.30 3.03
CA LYS A 42 -3.65 -20.66 3.15
C LYS A 42 -2.80 -21.68 2.38
N ILE A 43 -2.26 -21.27 1.23
CA ILE A 43 -1.39 -22.12 0.40
C ILE A 43 -0.06 -22.34 1.12
N ILE A 44 0.55 -21.26 1.64
CA ILE A 44 1.78 -21.30 2.41
C ILE A 44 1.61 -22.19 3.65
N ALA A 45 0.54 -21.96 4.43
CA ALA A 45 0.25 -22.74 5.63
C ALA A 45 0.13 -24.23 5.32
N ARG A 46 -0.57 -24.60 4.23
CA ARG A 46 -0.70 -26.00 3.81
C ARG A 46 0.66 -26.62 3.48
N ARG A 47 1.51 -25.92 2.72
CA ARG A 47 2.85 -26.40 2.35
C ARG A 47 3.74 -26.55 3.57
N VAL A 48 3.79 -25.56 4.45
CA VAL A 48 4.67 -25.57 5.61
C VAL A 48 4.20 -26.61 6.64
N LYS A 49 2.89 -26.75 6.86
CA LYS A 49 2.34 -27.79 7.76
C LYS A 49 2.50 -29.21 7.20
N SER A 50 2.38 -29.39 5.89
CA SER A 50 2.61 -30.73 5.29
C SER A 50 4.08 -31.17 5.32
N SER A 51 5.02 -30.24 5.30
CA SER A 51 6.45 -30.56 5.45
C SER A 51 6.83 -30.96 6.87
N ALA A 52 6.00 -30.66 7.88
CA ALA A 52 6.25 -31.03 9.28
C ALA A 52 5.85 -32.49 9.61
N VAL A 53 5.19 -33.21 8.73
CA VAL A 53 4.73 -34.61 8.94
C VAL A 53 5.82 -35.66 8.67
N GLY A 54 7.04 -35.26 8.26
CA GLY A 54 8.19 -36.15 8.02
C GLY A 54 9.19 -36.12 9.19
N TYR A 55 9.43 -37.26 9.80
CA TYR A 55 10.50 -37.75 10.69
C TYR A 55 11.37 -36.80 11.54
N SER A 56 11.00 -35.56 11.76
CA SER A 56 11.71 -34.59 12.63
C SER A 56 10.73 -33.71 13.40
N ALA A 57 9.81 -34.33 14.13
CA ALA A 57 8.88 -33.65 15.05
C ALA A 57 9.56 -33.12 16.34
N SER A 58 10.86 -32.87 16.34
CA SER A 58 11.62 -32.50 17.54
C SER A 58 12.10 -31.04 17.60
N LYS A 59 11.63 -30.18 16.71
CA LYS A 59 11.62 -28.73 16.92
C LYS A 59 10.27 -28.21 16.38
N GLU A 60 9.31 -28.05 17.27
CA GLU A 60 8.20 -27.11 17.08
C GLU A 60 8.80 -25.74 16.77
N GLN A 61 9.16 -25.51 15.53
CA GLN A 61 9.11 -24.15 15.00
C GLN A 61 7.61 -23.83 15.04
N ARG A 62 7.18 -23.17 16.11
CA ARG A 62 5.88 -22.52 16.19
C ARG A 62 5.82 -21.62 14.98
N ILE A 63 5.20 -22.14 13.91
CA ILE A 63 4.93 -21.36 12.70
C ILE A 63 4.07 -20.22 13.20
N ASN A 64 4.62 -19.03 13.16
CA ASN A 64 3.89 -17.85 13.59
C ASN A 64 2.84 -17.60 12.51
N ASP A 65 1.59 -18.00 12.80
CA ASP A 65 0.47 -17.86 11.85
C ASP A 65 0.23 -16.37 11.46
N GLU A 66 0.76 -15.43 12.25
CA GLU A 66 0.70 -13.99 11.99
C GLU A 66 1.68 -13.54 10.89
N HIS A 67 2.79 -14.26 10.69
CA HIS A 67 3.84 -13.90 9.73
C HIS A 67 4.06 -14.96 8.64
N LEU A 68 2.99 -15.61 8.20
CA LEU A 68 3.09 -16.67 7.17
C LEU A 68 3.72 -16.18 5.87
N LEU A 69 3.57 -14.90 5.53
CA LEU A 69 4.12 -14.33 4.29
C LEU A 69 5.65 -14.37 4.23
N GLN A 70 6.35 -14.42 5.37
CA GLN A 70 7.81 -14.58 5.38
C GLN A 70 8.29 -15.89 4.74
N TYR A 71 7.42 -16.89 4.65
CA TYR A 71 7.70 -18.20 4.04
C TYR A 71 7.28 -18.29 2.57
N VAL A 72 6.86 -17.16 1.96
CA VAL A 72 6.41 -17.16 0.57
C VAL A 72 7.54 -17.62 -0.37
N GLY A 73 7.20 -18.53 -1.28
CA GLY A 73 8.15 -19.03 -2.26
C GLY A 73 7.54 -19.12 -3.67
N PRO A 74 8.36 -19.36 -4.68
CA PRO A 74 7.90 -19.47 -6.07
C PRO A 74 6.81 -20.53 -6.29
N THR A 75 6.85 -21.62 -5.52
CA THR A 75 5.85 -22.69 -5.56
C THR A 75 4.49 -22.24 -5.09
N ASP A 76 4.43 -21.33 -4.11
CA ASP A 76 3.19 -20.78 -3.59
C ASP A 76 2.53 -19.86 -4.62
N LEU A 77 3.34 -19.02 -5.29
CA LEU A 77 2.87 -18.14 -6.37
C LEU A 77 2.34 -18.97 -7.56
N ARG A 78 3.01 -20.06 -7.89
CA ARG A 78 2.53 -20.99 -8.93
C ARG A 78 1.20 -21.62 -8.53
N SER A 79 1.09 -22.09 -7.30
CA SER A 79 -0.15 -22.68 -6.77
C SER A 79 -1.27 -21.65 -6.65
N PHE A 80 -0.93 -20.39 -6.48
CA PHE A 80 -1.89 -19.26 -6.48
C PHE A 80 -2.41 -18.95 -7.89
N GLY A 81 -1.66 -19.28 -8.95
CA GLY A 81 -2.05 -19.11 -10.34
C GLY A 81 -1.15 -18.23 -11.20
N LEU A 82 0.02 -17.81 -10.67
CA LEU A 82 0.98 -17.13 -11.53
C LEU A 82 1.62 -18.12 -12.51
N ILE A 83 1.74 -17.67 -13.77
CA ILE A 83 2.38 -18.46 -14.81
C ILE A 83 3.89 -18.59 -14.54
N PRO A 84 4.48 -19.75 -14.81
CA PRO A 84 5.90 -20.02 -14.55
C PRO A 84 6.85 -19.03 -15.20
N GLU A 85 6.51 -18.55 -16.39
CA GLU A 85 7.31 -17.60 -17.16
C GLU A 85 7.48 -16.26 -16.44
N LEU A 86 6.43 -15.79 -15.74
CA LEU A 86 6.51 -14.58 -14.92
C LEU A 86 7.32 -14.82 -13.66
N ILE A 87 7.10 -15.96 -12.99
CA ILE A 87 7.84 -16.31 -11.76
C ILE A 87 9.35 -16.36 -12.04
N GLY A 88 9.75 -16.93 -13.17
CA GLY A 88 11.16 -17.00 -13.57
C GLY A 88 11.79 -15.63 -13.86
N ARG A 89 10.99 -14.61 -14.16
CA ARG A 89 11.46 -13.25 -14.44
C ARG A 89 11.45 -12.31 -13.23
N PHE A 90 10.91 -12.75 -12.10
CA PHE A 90 10.95 -12.05 -10.82
C PHE A 90 11.79 -12.84 -9.81
N PRO A 91 13.14 -12.73 -9.90
CA PRO A 91 14.05 -13.54 -9.09
C PRO A 91 14.00 -13.18 -7.60
N VAL A 92 13.56 -11.98 -7.27
CA VAL A 92 13.49 -11.50 -5.90
C VAL A 92 12.02 -11.45 -5.47
N LEU A 93 11.70 -12.28 -4.48
CA LEU A 93 10.39 -12.28 -3.81
C LEU A 93 10.56 -11.64 -2.43
N THR A 94 9.63 -10.77 -2.09
CA THR A 94 9.56 -10.15 -0.78
C THR A 94 8.11 -10.03 -0.34
N TYR A 95 7.90 -9.69 0.91
CA TYR A 95 6.59 -9.48 1.50
C TYR A 95 6.60 -8.19 2.31
N LEU A 96 5.41 -7.70 2.63
CA LEU A 96 5.21 -6.55 3.48
C LEU A 96 4.47 -6.99 4.74
N ASP A 97 4.95 -6.57 5.89
CA ASP A 97 4.28 -6.78 7.16
C ASP A 97 3.05 -5.87 7.29
N PRO A 98 2.02 -6.30 8.05
CA PRO A 98 0.92 -5.42 8.41
C PRO A 98 1.43 -4.17 9.12
N LEU A 99 0.77 -3.04 8.85
CA LEU A 99 1.12 -1.78 9.51
C LEU A 99 0.70 -1.83 10.99
N ASP A 100 1.63 -1.53 11.88
CA ASP A 100 1.36 -1.31 13.28
C ASP A 100 0.83 0.11 13.55
N ARG A 101 0.41 0.37 14.80
CA ARG A 101 -0.12 1.67 15.21
C ARG A 101 0.88 2.80 15.06
N GLU A 102 2.14 2.53 15.35
CA GLU A 102 3.19 3.52 15.24
C GLU A 102 3.44 3.91 13.77
N SER A 103 3.51 2.93 12.88
CA SER A 103 3.63 3.17 11.43
C SER A 103 2.44 3.94 10.87
N LEU A 104 1.21 3.60 11.27
CA LEU A 104 0.01 4.33 10.87
C LEU A 104 0.07 5.79 11.35
N ARG A 105 0.53 6.04 12.57
CA ARG A 105 0.71 7.39 13.10
C ARG A 105 1.76 8.19 12.32
N ARG A 106 2.89 7.55 12.02
CA ARG A 106 3.94 8.16 11.22
C ARG A 106 3.44 8.50 9.81
N ILE A 107 2.72 7.60 9.15
CA ILE A 107 2.10 7.84 7.84
C ILE A 107 1.14 9.03 7.88
N LEU A 108 0.40 9.19 8.97
CA LEU A 108 -0.57 10.28 9.14
C LEU A 108 0.09 11.65 9.27
N THR A 109 1.31 11.73 9.83
CA THR A 109 1.94 12.99 10.26
C THR A 109 3.28 13.33 9.60
N GLU A 110 4.16 12.35 9.33
CA GLU A 110 5.55 12.61 8.94
C GLU A 110 5.75 12.94 7.46
N PRO A 111 5.17 12.22 6.48
CA PRO A 111 5.46 12.43 5.07
C PRO A 111 5.28 13.89 4.63
N LYS A 112 5.96 14.27 3.56
CA LYS A 112 5.83 15.62 2.98
C LYS A 112 4.37 15.94 2.67
N ASN A 113 3.63 14.97 2.14
CA ASN A 113 2.21 15.07 1.82
C ASN A 113 1.34 14.27 2.81
N ALA A 114 1.69 14.29 4.12
CA ALA A 114 0.87 13.65 5.15
C ALA A 114 -0.55 14.24 5.18
N LEU A 115 -1.56 13.42 5.49
CA LEU A 115 -2.96 13.84 5.50
C LEU A 115 -3.20 15.05 6.39
N VAL A 116 -2.63 15.04 7.59
CA VAL A 116 -2.71 16.18 8.52
C VAL A 116 -2.21 17.47 7.88
N LYS A 117 -1.06 17.40 7.20
CA LYS A 117 -0.47 18.58 6.52
C LYS A 117 -1.32 19.07 5.35
N GLN A 118 -1.98 18.13 4.64
CA GLN A 118 -2.90 18.50 3.54
C GLN A 118 -4.09 19.29 4.07
N TYR A 119 -4.73 18.81 5.15
CA TYR A 119 -5.87 19.51 5.75
C TYR A 119 -5.47 20.86 6.35
N VAL A 120 -4.36 20.93 7.08
CA VAL A 120 -3.84 22.21 7.61
C VAL A 120 -3.64 23.21 6.47
N LYS A 121 -3.02 22.80 5.37
CA LYS A 121 -2.82 23.68 4.21
C LYS A 121 -4.13 24.08 3.53
N LEU A 122 -5.11 23.17 3.46
CA LEU A 122 -6.42 23.45 2.87
C LEU A 122 -7.15 24.54 3.67
N PHE A 123 -7.20 24.42 4.99
CA PHE A 123 -7.82 25.42 5.87
C PHE A 123 -7.05 26.75 5.90
N ASP A 124 -5.73 26.72 5.78
CA ASP A 124 -4.90 27.93 5.68
C ASP A 124 -5.23 28.77 4.43
N MET A 125 -5.65 28.13 3.33
CA MET A 125 -6.12 28.85 2.13
C MET A 125 -7.38 29.69 2.41
N ASP A 126 -8.22 29.24 3.34
CA ASP A 126 -9.41 29.94 3.81
C ASP A 126 -9.11 30.85 5.03
N LYS A 127 -7.83 31.04 5.37
CA LYS A 127 -7.35 31.80 6.55
C LYS A 127 -7.83 31.24 7.88
N VAL A 128 -8.13 29.96 7.94
CA VAL A 128 -8.54 29.25 9.15
C VAL A 128 -7.36 28.45 9.71
N LYS A 129 -7.03 28.65 10.97
CA LYS A 129 -5.97 27.92 11.67
C LYS A 129 -6.49 26.56 12.15
N LEU A 130 -6.06 25.48 11.51
CA LEU A 130 -6.39 24.11 11.91
C LEU A 130 -5.23 23.49 12.68
N SER A 131 -5.53 22.87 13.82
CA SER A 131 -4.59 22.04 14.56
C SER A 131 -5.23 20.72 14.98
N PHE A 132 -4.43 19.66 15.01
CA PHE A 132 -4.88 18.34 15.44
C PHE A 132 -4.32 18.05 16.83
N ASP A 133 -5.19 17.79 17.79
CA ASP A 133 -4.78 17.30 19.10
C ASP A 133 -4.21 15.87 19.00
N LYS A 134 -3.27 15.56 19.88
CA LYS A 134 -2.68 14.22 19.97
C LYS A 134 -3.74 13.14 20.15
N LYS A 135 -4.77 13.39 20.94
CA LYS A 135 -5.87 12.44 21.19
C LYS A 135 -6.67 12.15 19.92
N VAL A 136 -6.88 13.16 19.06
CA VAL A 136 -7.57 12.97 17.78
C VAL A 136 -6.73 12.11 16.84
N LEU A 137 -5.42 12.35 16.78
CA LEU A 137 -4.51 11.53 15.98
C LEU A 137 -4.50 10.08 16.46
N ASP A 138 -4.46 9.86 17.77
CA ASP A 138 -4.50 8.51 18.36
C ASP A 138 -5.85 7.83 18.06
N PHE A 139 -6.96 8.56 18.13
CA PHE A 139 -8.28 8.03 17.77
C PHE A 139 -8.36 7.60 16.29
N ILE A 140 -7.84 8.40 15.36
CA ILE A 140 -7.82 8.08 13.93
C ILE A 140 -7.01 6.80 13.70
N VAL A 141 -5.84 6.68 14.35
CA VAL A 141 -4.96 5.51 14.24
C VAL A 141 -5.63 4.27 14.79
N GLU A 142 -6.24 4.34 15.99
CA GLU A 142 -6.94 3.19 16.59
C GLU A 142 -8.10 2.72 15.70
N LYS A 143 -8.91 3.62 15.19
CA LYS A 143 -10.00 3.26 14.25
C LYS A 143 -9.48 2.60 12.98
N ALA A 144 -8.41 3.12 12.38
CA ALA A 144 -7.81 2.55 11.18
C ALA A 144 -7.24 1.15 11.46
N PHE A 145 -6.65 0.95 12.64
CA PHE A 145 -6.11 -0.32 13.07
C PHE A 145 -7.21 -1.36 13.35
N ASP A 146 -8.24 -1.00 14.11
CA ASP A 146 -9.36 -1.88 14.46
C ASP A 146 -10.12 -2.38 13.23
N TYR A 147 -10.32 -1.51 12.25
CA TYR A 147 -10.99 -1.88 11.00
C TYR A 147 -10.07 -2.59 9.99
N ARG A 148 -8.79 -2.78 10.31
CA ARG A 148 -7.78 -3.39 9.43
C ARG A 148 -7.71 -2.75 8.04
N LEU A 149 -7.96 -1.46 7.96
CA LEU A 149 -8.04 -0.73 6.70
C LEU A 149 -6.65 -0.30 6.18
N GLY A 150 -5.61 -0.44 6.99
CA GLY A 150 -4.27 0.02 6.67
C GLY A 150 -4.22 1.53 6.41
N ALA A 151 -3.22 1.99 5.66
CA ALA A 151 -3.02 3.41 5.38
C ALA A 151 -4.17 4.07 4.60
N ARG A 152 -4.91 3.32 3.78
CA ARG A 152 -6.08 3.84 3.04
C ARG A 152 -7.22 4.24 3.98
N GLY A 153 -7.40 3.50 5.06
CA GLY A 153 -8.41 3.80 6.07
C GLY A 153 -8.18 5.12 6.80
N LEU A 154 -6.93 5.55 6.96
CA LEU A 154 -6.61 6.84 7.55
C LEU A 154 -7.27 7.99 6.78
N ARG A 155 -7.25 7.93 5.45
CA ARG A 155 -7.89 8.95 4.61
C ARG A 155 -9.39 9.02 4.83
N SER A 156 -10.09 7.89 4.73
CA SER A 156 -11.55 7.84 4.88
C SER A 156 -12.02 8.28 6.26
N ILE A 157 -11.25 7.94 7.30
CA ILE A 157 -11.57 8.38 8.67
C ILE A 157 -11.33 9.90 8.83
N CYS A 158 -10.23 10.43 8.28
CA CYS A 158 -9.98 11.87 8.28
C CYS A 158 -11.06 12.60 7.49
N GLU A 159 -11.46 12.11 6.32
CA GLU A 159 -12.53 12.70 5.51
C GLU A 159 -13.84 12.74 6.29
N ALA A 160 -14.22 11.63 6.95
CA ALA A 160 -15.45 11.61 7.77
C ALA A 160 -15.43 12.61 8.90
N ILE A 161 -14.28 12.85 9.55
CA ILE A 161 -14.15 13.84 10.64
C ILE A 161 -14.14 15.27 10.10
N MET A 162 -13.52 15.49 8.95
CA MET A 162 -13.27 16.85 8.45
C MET A 162 -14.38 17.37 7.54
N THR A 163 -15.28 16.53 7.03
CA THR A 163 -16.31 16.91 6.05
C THR A 163 -17.20 18.03 6.59
N ASP A 164 -17.70 17.91 7.82
CA ASP A 164 -18.58 18.91 8.41
C ASP A 164 -17.84 20.23 8.64
N ALA A 165 -16.62 20.16 9.18
CA ALA A 165 -15.78 21.34 9.38
C ALA A 165 -15.44 22.04 8.06
N MET A 166 -15.18 21.32 6.99
CA MET A 166 -14.90 21.87 5.66
C MET A 166 -16.13 22.54 5.04
N TYR A 167 -17.32 22.08 5.39
CA TYR A 167 -18.57 22.66 4.91
C TYR A 167 -18.95 23.95 5.69
N GLU A 168 -18.85 23.92 7.01
CA GLU A 168 -19.33 24.99 7.89
C GLU A 168 -18.36 26.18 7.97
N MET A 169 -17.04 25.91 8.03
CA MET A 169 -16.04 26.95 8.31
C MET A 169 -15.91 28.03 7.21
N PRO A 170 -15.93 27.74 5.92
CA PRO A 170 -15.85 28.79 4.87
C PRO A 170 -17.04 29.72 4.84
N GLY A 171 -18.21 29.24 5.30
CA GLY A 171 -19.48 30.02 5.31
C GLY A 171 -19.72 30.81 6.58
N SER A 172 -18.98 30.56 7.67
CA SER A 172 -19.16 31.28 8.91
C SER A 172 -18.63 32.71 8.81
N GLN A 173 -19.50 33.71 9.03
CA GLN A 173 -19.13 35.14 9.01
C GLN A 173 -18.28 35.58 10.22
N GLU A 174 -18.06 34.73 11.20
CA GLU A 174 -17.13 34.91 12.30
C GLU A 174 -15.70 34.55 11.91
N ARG A 175 -15.15 35.28 10.95
CA ARG A 175 -13.68 35.35 10.83
C ARG A 175 -13.22 36.25 11.96
N PRO A 176 -12.35 35.79 12.90
CA PRO A 176 -11.74 36.71 13.85
C PRO A 176 -11.04 37.79 13.03
N ALA A 177 -11.46 39.01 13.25
CA ALA A 177 -10.74 40.19 12.76
C ALA A 177 -9.30 40.10 13.28
N GLU A 178 -8.33 40.44 12.44
CA GLU A 178 -6.89 40.43 12.68
C GLU A 178 -6.48 40.92 14.07
#